data_8f8dfb0b7172a86123298e4d7e3903f8
#
_entry.id   8f8dfb0b7172a86123298e4d7e3903f8
#
_cell.length_a   1.000
_cell.length_b   1.000
_cell.length_c   1.000
_cell.angle_alpha   90.00
_cell.angle_beta   90.00
_cell.angle_gamma   90.00
#
_symmetry.space_group_name_H-M   'P 1'
#
loop_
_entity.id
_entity.type
_entity.pdbx_description
1 polymer ?
#
loop_
_entity_poly.entity_id
_entity_poly.type
_entity_poly.pdbx_seq_one_letter_code
_entity_poly.pdbx_strand_id
1 'polypeptide(L)'
;MGVILDILGSTFIGGLIWFLILNLNLFMSNSSYSSDNELRMQQNAKTLAEILNHDFRKIGYNYEGTAILSAENERVKFLGDLERPGEMGHGIIDTVEYFINDSAYSSGKGIALVRVVNSSDIISGASLGLVKLNFSYLDSLSTETADLSKIKYIKTELWVQPIIENKNFITGKKDSTFTYWEFTIYPRNI
;
A
#
# COMPACT_ATOMS: atom_id res chain seq x y z
N MET A 1 48.16 24.68 41.23
CA MET A 1 46.98 25.17 40.52
C MET A 1 46.85 24.60 39.11
N GLY A 2 47.90 24.35 38.32
CA GLY A 2 47.81 23.83 36.95
C GLY A 2 47.10 22.50 36.83
N VAL A 3 47.46 21.53 37.65
CA VAL A 3 46.91 20.14 37.59
C VAL A 3 45.38 20.07 37.78
N ILE A 4 44.83 20.93 38.66
CA ILE A 4 43.35 20.98 38.88
C ILE A 4 42.65 21.59 37.64
N LEU A 5 43.25 22.57 37.01
CA LEU A 5 42.71 23.21 35.80
C LEU A 5 42.77 22.24 34.61
N ASP A 6 43.79 21.42 34.48
CA ASP A 6 43.97 20.41 33.46
C ASP A 6 42.95 19.29 33.63
N ILE A 7 42.67 18.83 34.85
CA ILE A 7 41.64 17.85 35.15
C ILE A 7 40.25 18.40 34.83
N LEU A 8 39.92 19.61 35.22
CA LEU A 8 38.67 20.26 34.93
C LEU A 8 38.48 20.45 33.42
N GLY A 9 39.52 20.89 32.72
CA GLY A 9 39.49 21.04 31.26
C GLY A 9 39.26 19.71 30.53
N SER A 10 39.99 18.66 30.94
CA SER A 10 39.85 17.34 30.32
C SER A 10 38.47 16.70 30.58
N THR A 11 37.91 16.83 31.79
CA THR A 11 36.55 16.35 32.09
C THR A 11 35.47 17.09 31.33
N PHE A 12 35.60 18.42 31.15
CA PHE A 12 34.69 19.25 30.36
C PHE A 12 34.74 18.83 28.88
N ILE A 13 35.93 18.71 28.30
CA ILE A 13 36.07 18.28 26.90
C ILE A 13 35.57 16.83 26.73
N GLY A 14 35.88 15.92 27.65
CA GLY A 14 35.37 14.55 27.64
C GLY A 14 33.82 14.51 27.69
N GLY A 15 33.23 15.36 28.54
CA GLY A 15 31.77 15.52 28.62
C GLY A 15 31.12 16.03 27.33
N LEU A 16 31.75 16.98 26.66
CA LEU A 16 31.30 17.48 25.37
C LEU A 16 31.39 16.41 24.28
N ILE A 17 32.47 15.68 24.22
CA ILE A 17 32.64 14.58 23.25
C ILE A 17 31.57 13.51 23.50
N TRP A 18 31.36 13.12 24.75
CA TRP A 18 30.31 12.16 25.10
C TRP A 18 28.92 12.62 24.70
N PHE A 19 28.61 13.90 24.94
CA PHE A 19 27.34 14.51 24.54
C PHE A 19 27.17 14.51 23.03
N LEU A 20 28.21 14.81 22.25
CA LEU A 20 28.18 14.74 20.79
C LEU A 20 27.93 13.31 20.29
N ILE A 21 28.59 12.30 20.89
CA ILE A 21 28.40 10.88 20.54
C ILE A 21 26.95 10.46 20.80
N LEU A 22 26.37 10.85 21.94
CA LEU A 22 24.97 10.54 22.25
C LEU A 22 24.01 11.18 21.24
N ASN A 23 24.19 12.46 20.91
CA ASN A 23 23.38 13.12 19.91
C ASN A 23 23.50 12.47 18.52
N LEU A 24 24.71 12.11 18.12
CA LEU A 24 24.95 11.40 16.86
C LEU A 24 24.23 10.05 16.84
N ASN A 25 24.31 9.29 17.93
CA ASN A 25 23.64 7.99 18.05
C ASN A 25 22.10 8.13 17.96
N LEU A 26 21.52 9.13 18.64
CA LEU A 26 20.10 9.42 18.55
C LEU A 26 19.68 9.82 17.11
N PHE A 27 20.51 10.65 16.46
CA PHE A 27 20.27 11.05 15.07
C PHE A 27 20.32 9.85 14.12
N MET A 28 21.33 9.00 14.22
CA MET A 28 21.46 7.78 13.41
C MET A 28 20.31 6.82 13.65
N SER A 29 19.90 6.62 14.89
CA SER A 29 18.75 5.78 15.25
C SER A 29 17.46 6.31 14.60
N ASN A 30 17.18 7.60 14.72
CA ASN A 30 16.00 8.20 14.09
C ASN A 30 16.02 8.08 12.56
N SER A 31 17.18 8.31 11.95
CA SER A 31 17.35 8.19 10.50
C SER A 31 17.10 6.75 10.02
N SER A 32 17.62 5.76 10.76
CA SER A 32 17.41 4.35 10.47
C SER A 32 15.92 3.95 10.56
N TYR A 33 15.24 4.34 11.63
CA TYR A 33 13.80 4.09 11.78
C TYR A 33 12.97 4.73 10.67
N SER A 34 13.30 5.95 10.28
CA SER A 34 12.60 6.64 9.19
C SER A 34 12.80 5.90 7.86
N SER A 35 14.02 5.50 7.57
CA SER A 35 14.36 4.75 6.35
C SER A 35 13.68 3.38 6.30
N ASP A 36 13.69 2.64 7.41
CA ASP A 36 13.02 1.33 7.49
C ASP A 36 11.50 1.44 7.26
N ASN A 37 10.88 2.47 7.83
CA ASN A 37 9.44 2.71 7.63
C ASN A 37 9.12 3.07 6.18
N GLU A 38 9.95 3.89 5.54
CA GLU A 38 9.79 4.22 4.13
C GLU A 38 9.89 2.99 3.23
N LEU A 39 10.90 2.15 3.46
CA LEU A 39 11.06 0.89 2.73
C LEU A 39 9.84 -0.03 2.92
N ARG A 40 9.34 -0.16 4.14
CA ARG A 40 8.12 -0.95 4.44
C ARG A 40 6.89 -0.40 3.72
N MET A 41 6.70 0.92 3.70
CA MET A 41 5.61 1.54 2.95
C MET A 41 5.68 1.23 1.46
N GLN A 42 6.87 1.35 0.86
CA GLN A 42 7.08 1.04 -0.55
C GLN A 42 6.82 -0.45 -0.84
N GLN A 43 7.29 -1.34 0.02
CA GLN A 43 7.03 -2.78 -0.10
C GLN A 43 5.54 -3.10 0.01
N ASN A 44 4.84 -2.49 0.96
CA ASN A 44 3.40 -2.67 1.15
C ASN A 44 2.61 -2.16 -0.06
N ALA A 45 2.93 -0.97 -0.57
CA ALA A 45 2.31 -0.42 -1.77
C ALA A 45 2.55 -1.33 -2.99
N LYS A 46 3.77 -1.82 -3.15
CA LYS A 46 4.13 -2.77 -4.21
C LYS A 46 3.33 -4.07 -4.10
N THR A 47 3.23 -4.64 -2.90
CA THR A 47 2.48 -5.88 -2.66
C THR A 47 1.01 -5.71 -3.02
N LEU A 48 0.37 -4.60 -2.59
CA LEU A 48 -1.01 -4.28 -2.97
C LEU A 48 -1.17 -4.15 -4.49
N ALA A 49 -0.24 -3.44 -5.14
CA ALA A 49 -0.25 -3.27 -6.58
C ALA A 49 -0.09 -4.61 -7.33
N GLU A 50 0.77 -5.51 -6.84
CA GLU A 50 0.99 -6.84 -7.44
C GLU A 50 -0.26 -7.72 -7.32
N ILE A 51 -0.94 -7.72 -6.17
CA ILE A 51 -2.19 -8.47 -5.95
C ILE A 51 -3.25 -7.98 -6.94
N LEU A 52 -3.50 -6.69 -6.99
CA LEU A 52 -4.49 -6.10 -7.90
C LEU A 52 -4.12 -6.35 -9.37
N ASN A 53 -2.86 -6.17 -9.74
CA ASN A 53 -2.38 -6.38 -11.10
C ASN A 53 -2.56 -7.85 -11.54
N HIS A 54 -2.28 -8.80 -10.65
CA HIS A 54 -2.45 -10.23 -10.94
C HIS A 54 -3.90 -10.55 -11.31
N ASP A 55 -4.86 -10.10 -10.51
CA ASP A 55 -6.26 -10.43 -10.72
C ASP A 55 -6.89 -9.60 -11.86
N PHE A 56 -6.55 -8.33 -11.97
CA PHE A 56 -7.10 -7.47 -13.03
C PHE A 56 -6.66 -7.90 -14.44
N ARG A 57 -5.51 -8.57 -14.57
CA ARG A 57 -5.11 -9.18 -15.85
C ARG A 57 -5.98 -10.36 -16.25
N LYS A 58 -6.68 -10.98 -15.30
CA LYS A 58 -7.59 -12.11 -15.53
C LYS A 58 -9.03 -11.68 -15.80
N ILE A 59 -9.34 -10.37 -15.74
CA ILE A 59 -10.66 -9.87 -16.10
C ILE A 59 -11.03 -10.33 -17.51
N GLY A 60 -12.17 -11.01 -17.63
CA GLY A 60 -12.68 -11.54 -18.91
C GLY A 60 -11.94 -12.78 -19.43
N TYR A 61 -10.98 -13.33 -18.69
CA TYR A 61 -10.32 -14.54 -19.13
C TYR A 61 -11.30 -15.73 -19.15
N ASN A 62 -11.36 -16.45 -20.27
CA ASN A 62 -12.32 -17.53 -20.56
C ASN A 62 -13.81 -17.11 -20.47
N TYR A 63 -14.13 -15.83 -20.57
CA TYR A 63 -15.49 -15.32 -20.51
C TYR A 63 -15.84 -14.50 -21.76
N GLU A 64 -17.01 -14.80 -22.35
CA GLU A 64 -17.55 -14.03 -23.49
C GLU A 64 -18.64 -13.07 -22.99
N GLY A 65 -18.40 -11.78 -23.12
CA GLY A 65 -19.36 -10.73 -22.73
C GLY A 65 -18.72 -9.62 -21.92
N THR A 66 -19.56 -8.80 -21.28
CA THR A 66 -19.08 -7.71 -20.42
C THR A 66 -18.56 -8.27 -19.09
N ALA A 67 -17.26 -8.35 -18.96
CA ALA A 67 -16.61 -8.98 -17.81
C ALA A 67 -16.63 -8.10 -16.56
N ILE A 68 -16.77 -6.77 -16.68
CA ILE A 68 -16.86 -5.86 -15.55
C ILE A 68 -18.31 -5.68 -15.16
N LEU A 69 -18.66 -6.04 -13.92
CA LEU A 69 -20.03 -5.99 -13.38
C LEU A 69 -20.32 -4.72 -12.60
N SER A 70 -19.31 -4.15 -11.92
CA SER A 70 -19.41 -2.89 -11.19
C SER A 70 -18.07 -2.16 -11.28
N ALA A 71 -18.14 -0.85 -11.47
CA ALA A 71 -17.01 0.05 -11.64
C ALA A 71 -17.25 1.33 -10.83
N GLU A 72 -16.86 1.30 -9.56
CA GLU A 72 -16.95 2.40 -8.61
C GLU A 72 -15.56 2.84 -8.16
N ASN A 73 -15.41 4.03 -7.61
CA ASN A 73 -14.10 4.56 -7.22
C ASN A 73 -13.39 3.71 -6.15
N GLU A 74 -14.15 3.06 -5.27
CA GLU A 74 -13.60 2.28 -4.15
C GLU A 74 -14.00 0.80 -4.23
N ARG A 75 -14.64 0.41 -5.33
CA ARG A 75 -15.16 -0.94 -5.54
C ARG A 75 -15.08 -1.32 -7.00
N VAL A 76 -14.61 -2.53 -7.27
CA VAL A 76 -14.64 -3.13 -8.58
C VAL A 76 -15.11 -4.57 -8.48
N LYS A 77 -16.02 -4.98 -9.37
CA LYS A 77 -16.51 -6.35 -9.47
C LYS A 77 -16.41 -6.83 -10.90
N PHE A 78 -15.86 -8.02 -11.09
CA PHE A 78 -15.62 -8.56 -12.42
C PHE A 78 -15.71 -10.09 -12.46
N LEU A 79 -15.75 -10.61 -13.68
CA LEU A 79 -15.75 -12.02 -14.00
C LEU A 79 -14.43 -12.42 -14.66
N GLY A 80 -13.97 -13.64 -14.38
CA GLY A 80 -12.80 -14.24 -15.02
C GLY A 80 -12.46 -15.59 -14.44
N ASP A 81 -11.80 -16.41 -15.19
CA ASP A 81 -11.25 -17.70 -14.73
C ASP A 81 -9.93 -17.43 -13.98
N LEU A 82 -9.92 -17.67 -12.69
CA LEU A 82 -8.76 -17.37 -11.83
C LEU A 82 -7.70 -18.45 -11.88
N GLU A 83 -8.07 -19.68 -12.22
CA GLU A 83 -7.19 -20.83 -12.23
C GLU A 83 -6.32 -20.86 -13.50
N ARG A 84 -5.21 -21.57 -13.39
CA ARG A 84 -4.32 -21.82 -14.53
C ARG A 84 -4.74 -23.09 -15.27
N PRO A 85 -4.41 -23.21 -16.57
CA PRO A 85 -4.59 -24.46 -17.30
C PRO A 85 -3.95 -25.62 -16.54
N GLY A 86 -4.78 -26.64 -16.21
CA GLY A 86 -4.36 -27.83 -15.47
C GLY A 86 -4.59 -27.75 -13.95
N GLU A 87 -4.99 -26.64 -13.41
CA GLU A 87 -5.43 -26.50 -12.01
C GLU A 87 -6.91 -26.91 -11.87
N MET A 88 -7.29 -27.32 -10.65
CA MET A 88 -8.68 -27.67 -10.35
C MET A 88 -9.52 -26.37 -10.35
N GLY A 89 -10.62 -26.36 -11.10
CA GLY A 89 -11.47 -25.17 -11.27
C GLY A 89 -11.24 -24.44 -12.59
N HIS A 90 -10.17 -24.72 -13.32
CA HIS A 90 -9.93 -24.09 -14.62
C HIS A 90 -11.12 -24.31 -15.59
N GLY A 91 -11.55 -23.23 -16.22
CA GLY A 91 -12.73 -23.21 -17.09
C GLY A 91 -14.03 -22.85 -16.34
N ILE A 92 -13.99 -22.66 -15.03
CA ILE A 92 -15.12 -22.14 -14.24
C ILE A 92 -14.92 -20.63 -14.10
N ILE A 93 -15.98 -19.88 -14.40
CA ILE A 93 -15.93 -18.42 -14.29
C ILE A 93 -16.17 -18.00 -12.85
N ASP A 94 -15.19 -17.31 -12.27
CA ASP A 94 -15.27 -16.75 -10.94
C ASP A 94 -15.77 -15.31 -10.96
N THR A 95 -16.49 -14.96 -9.91
CA THR A 95 -16.84 -13.57 -9.61
C THR A 95 -15.89 -13.02 -8.57
N VAL A 96 -15.13 -12.01 -8.93
CA VAL A 96 -14.16 -11.36 -8.04
C VAL A 96 -14.63 -9.96 -7.74
N GLU A 97 -14.59 -9.59 -6.47
CA GLU A 97 -14.96 -8.27 -5.99
C GLU A 97 -13.87 -7.72 -5.06
N TYR A 98 -13.40 -6.52 -5.37
CA TYR A 98 -12.52 -5.75 -4.52
C TYR A 98 -13.25 -4.54 -3.99
N PHE A 99 -13.15 -4.29 -2.70
CA PHE A 99 -13.68 -3.08 -2.06
C PHE A 99 -12.90 -2.75 -0.81
N ILE A 100 -13.02 -1.50 -0.36
CA ILE A 100 -12.43 -1.06 0.89
C ILE A 100 -13.42 -1.22 2.05
N ASN A 101 -12.91 -1.64 3.21
CA ASN A 101 -13.67 -1.77 4.44
C ASN A 101 -13.07 -0.88 5.52
N ASP A 102 -13.75 0.20 5.85
CA ASP A 102 -13.34 1.17 6.87
C ASP A 102 -13.46 0.61 8.29
N SER A 103 -14.32 -0.39 8.47
CA SER A 103 -14.64 -0.96 9.80
C SER A 103 -13.65 -2.03 10.26
N ALA A 104 -12.69 -2.45 9.41
CA ALA A 104 -11.80 -3.59 9.69
C ALA A 104 -10.76 -3.29 10.77
N TYR A 105 -10.57 -2.05 11.18
CA TYR A 105 -9.56 -1.66 12.15
C TYR A 105 -10.16 -0.95 13.35
N SER A 106 -10.16 -1.65 14.47
CA SER A 106 -10.50 -1.09 15.80
C SER A 106 -9.54 0.00 16.28
N SER A 107 -8.38 0.15 15.64
CA SER A 107 -7.38 1.18 15.94
C SER A 107 -7.59 2.51 15.21
N GLY A 108 -8.59 2.60 14.32
CA GLY A 108 -8.94 3.85 13.61
C GLY A 108 -7.90 4.33 12.58
N LYS A 109 -6.92 3.49 12.21
CA LYS A 109 -5.88 3.84 11.24
C LYS A 109 -5.78 2.82 10.13
N GLY A 110 -6.10 3.27 8.93
CA GLY A 110 -6.04 2.49 7.71
C GLY A 110 -7.36 1.82 7.36
N ILE A 111 -7.50 1.54 6.09
CA ILE A 111 -8.60 0.80 5.49
C ILE A 111 -8.09 -0.58 5.08
N ALA A 112 -8.96 -1.57 5.08
CA ALA A 112 -8.63 -2.89 4.57
C ALA A 112 -9.11 -3.03 3.14
N LEU A 113 -8.23 -3.47 2.25
CA LEU A 113 -8.64 -3.97 0.95
C LEU A 113 -9.21 -5.37 1.12
N VAL A 114 -10.48 -5.55 0.81
CA VAL A 114 -11.16 -6.83 0.89
C VAL A 114 -11.30 -7.40 -0.52
N ARG A 115 -10.93 -8.65 -0.68
CA ARG A 115 -11.13 -9.45 -1.88
C ARG A 115 -12.15 -10.54 -1.59
N VAL A 116 -13.19 -10.63 -2.37
CA VAL A 116 -14.22 -11.66 -2.28
C VAL A 116 -14.27 -12.43 -3.59
N VAL A 117 -14.23 -13.75 -3.50
CA VAL A 117 -14.40 -14.64 -4.66
C VAL A 117 -15.65 -15.45 -4.45
N ASN A 118 -16.52 -15.50 -5.47
CA ASN A 118 -17.77 -16.28 -5.50
C ASN A 118 -18.68 -16.07 -4.27
N SER A 119 -18.62 -14.89 -3.66
CA SER A 119 -19.39 -14.50 -2.46
C SER A 119 -19.09 -15.32 -1.20
N SER A 120 -18.09 -16.19 -1.22
CA SER A 120 -17.78 -17.09 -0.10
C SER A 120 -16.35 -16.95 0.43
N ASP A 121 -15.39 -16.75 -0.44
CA ASP A 121 -13.98 -16.64 -0.04
C ASP A 121 -13.58 -15.19 0.19
N ILE A 122 -13.74 -14.76 1.44
CA ILE A 122 -13.40 -13.41 1.88
C ILE A 122 -11.93 -13.42 2.34
N ILE A 123 -11.05 -12.87 1.51
CA ILE A 123 -9.68 -12.59 1.93
C ILE A 123 -9.63 -11.10 2.32
N SER A 124 -9.74 -10.85 3.61
CA SER A 124 -9.42 -9.53 4.14
C SER A 124 -7.91 -9.36 4.10
N GLY A 125 -7.42 -8.59 3.16
CA GLY A 125 -6.01 -8.17 3.16
C GLY A 125 -5.68 -7.45 4.46
N ALA A 126 -4.54 -7.74 5.06
CA ALA A 126 -4.01 -6.88 6.10
C ALA A 126 -3.99 -5.44 5.56
N SER A 127 -4.18 -4.43 6.42
CA SER A 127 -4.27 -3.04 5.95
C SER A 127 -3.02 -2.59 5.20
N LEU A 128 -1.90 -3.25 5.39
CA LEU A 128 -0.60 -2.89 4.83
C LEU A 128 -0.32 -1.37 4.87
N GLY A 129 -1.03 -0.66 5.76
CA GLY A 129 -0.98 0.78 5.88
C GLY A 129 -1.78 1.55 4.80
N LEU A 130 -2.67 0.88 4.07
CA LEU A 130 -3.53 1.53 3.08
C LEU A 130 -4.46 2.54 3.77
N VAL A 131 -4.48 3.78 3.30
CA VAL A 131 -5.33 4.86 3.83
C VAL A 131 -6.31 5.39 2.79
N LYS A 132 -6.00 5.19 1.52
CA LYS A 132 -6.88 5.54 0.42
C LYS A 132 -6.60 4.65 -0.78
N LEU A 133 -7.66 4.23 -1.45
CA LEU A 133 -7.65 3.54 -2.73
C LEU A 133 -8.63 4.24 -3.65
N ASN A 134 -8.25 4.40 -4.90
CA ASN A 134 -9.14 4.94 -5.92
C ASN A 134 -8.98 4.18 -7.23
N PHE A 135 -10.11 3.77 -7.81
CA PHE A 135 -10.17 3.19 -9.14
C PHE A 135 -10.76 4.21 -10.11
N SER A 136 -10.13 4.40 -11.25
CA SER A 136 -10.66 5.16 -12.38
C SER A 136 -10.69 4.26 -13.60
N TYR A 137 -11.74 4.36 -14.38
CA TYR A 137 -12.01 3.50 -15.52
C TYR A 137 -11.93 4.30 -16.80
N LEU A 138 -11.12 3.84 -17.74
CA LEU A 138 -10.83 4.58 -18.96
C LEU A 138 -11.25 3.75 -20.19
N ASP A 139 -11.71 4.44 -21.20
CA ASP A 139 -12.02 3.87 -22.51
C ASP A 139 -10.75 3.71 -23.39
N SER A 140 -10.94 3.30 -24.66
CA SER A 140 -9.87 3.13 -25.63
C SER A 140 -9.12 4.43 -25.98
N LEU A 141 -9.71 5.60 -25.68
CA LEU A 141 -9.10 6.92 -25.89
C LEU A 141 -8.46 7.47 -24.60
N SER A 142 -8.38 6.65 -23.55
CA SER A 142 -7.89 7.04 -22.21
C SER A 142 -8.74 8.14 -21.55
N THR A 143 -10.02 8.21 -21.89
CA THR A 143 -10.99 9.12 -21.29
C THR A 143 -11.79 8.36 -20.23
N GLU A 144 -12.05 9.01 -19.10
CA GLU A 144 -12.87 8.41 -18.04
C GLU A 144 -14.26 8.05 -18.54
N THR A 145 -14.71 6.85 -18.23
CA THR A 145 -16.02 6.33 -18.63
C THR A 145 -16.69 5.57 -17.49
N ALA A 146 -18.02 5.76 -17.36
CA ALA A 146 -18.87 4.95 -16.50
C ALA A 146 -19.58 3.80 -17.25
N ASP A 147 -19.42 3.75 -18.57
CA ASP A 147 -20.01 2.70 -19.41
C ASP A 147 -19.13 1.42 -19.33
N LEU A 148 -19.64 0.40 -18.64
CA LEU A 148 -18.94 -0.86 -18.39
C LEU A 148 -18.46 -1.56 -19.66
N SER A 149 -19.18 -1.39 -20.78
CA SER A 149 -18.85 -2.00 -22.07
C SER A 149 -17.69 -1.31 -22.78
N LYS A 150 -17.36 -0.07 -22.40
CA LYS A 150 -16.30 0.74 -23.01
C LYS A 150 -15.01 0.75 -22.21
N ILE A 151 -15.02 0.23 -21.00
CA ILE A 151 -13.82 0.19 -20.16
C ILE A 151 -12.76 -0.67 -20.85
N LYS A 152 -11.56 -0.09 -21.01
CA LYS A 152 -10.37 -0.75 -21.55
C LYS A 152 -9.19 -0.71 -20.61
N TYR A 153 -9.14 0.29 -19.74
CA TYR A 153 -8.07 0.44 -18.77
C TYR A 153 -8.65 0.68 -17.38
N ILE A 154 -7.99 0.12 -16.38
CA ILE A 154 -8.27 0.39 -14.97
C ILE A 154 -7.04 1.05 -14.38
N LYS A 155 -7.18 2.32 -14.02
CA LYS A 155 -6.19 3.09 -13.29
C LYS A 155 -6.45 2.91 -11.81
N THR A 156 -5.41 2.58 -11.07
CA THR A 156 -5.48 2.37 -9.61
C THR A 156 -4.50 3.31 -8.92
N GLU A 157 -4.96 4.00 -7.92
CA GLU A 157 -4.20 4.92 -7.10
C GLU A 157 -4.25 4.44 -5.64
N LEU A 158 -3.08 4.34 -5.01
CA LEU A 158 -2.92 3.84 -3.65
C LEU A 158 -2.17 4.88 -2.81
N TRP A 159 -2.65 5.13 -1.60
CA TRP A 159 -1.94 5.91 -0.58
C TRP A 159 -1.69 5.00 0.62
N VAL A 160 -0.43 4.83 0.97
CA VAL A 160 0.02 3.95 2.05
C VAL A 160 0.78 4.77 3.08
N GLN A 161 0.44 4.57 4.37
CA GLN A 161 1.12 5.18 5.51
C GLN A 161 1.83 4.12 6.35
N PRO A 162 2.82 4.52 7.18
CA PRO A 162 3.43 3.60 8.12
C PRO A 162 2.39 3.03 9.10
N ILE A 163 2.41 1.73 9.31
CA ILE A 163 1.56 1.07 10.32
C ILE A 163 1.95 1.54 11.73
N ILE A 164 3.24 1.78 11.94
CA ILE A 164 3.80 2.30 13.20
C ILE A 164 4.06 3.79 13.01
N GLU A 165 3.45 4.61 13.85
CA GLU A 165 3.68 6.05 13.83
C GLU A 165 5.14 6.37 14.17
N ASN A 166 5.80 7.08 13.25
CA ASN A 166 7.08 7.71 13.55
C ASN A 166 6.85 8.94 14.42
N LYS A 167 7.32 8.87 15.65
CA LYS A 167 7.54 10.05 16.47
C LYS A 167 9.01 10.44 16.35
N ASN A 168 9.27 11.64 15.89
CA ASN A 168 10.60 12.20 16.01
C ASN A 168 10.93 12.35 17.50
N PHE A 169 11.90 11.57 17.99
CA PHE A 169 12.27 11.55 19.41
C PHE A 169 12.79 12.90 19.93
N ILE A 170 13.29 13.75 19.03
CA ILE A 170 13.83 15.08 19.38
C ILE A 170 12.71 16.11 19.47
N THR A 171 11.78 16.12 18.51
CA THR A 171 10.73 17.15 18.41
C THR A 171 9.38 16.70 18.96
N GLY A 172 9.19 15.41 19.23
CA GLY A 172 7.92 14.81 19.63
C GLY A 172 6.82 14.90 18.56
N LYS A 173 7.11 15.45 17.40
CA LYS A 173 6.15 15.57 16.30
C LYS A 173 5.96 14.22 15.61
N LYS A 174 4.70 13.92 15.27
CA LYS A 174 4.34 12.79 14.43
C LYS A 174 4.72 13.11 12.98
N ASP A 175 5.41 12.19 12.35
CA ASP A 175 5.70 12.27 10.93
C ASP A 175 4.54 11.60 10.17
N SER A 176 3.79 12.37 9.39
CA SER A 176 2.68 11.87 8.57
C SER A 176 3.14 11.71 7.12
N THR A 177 4.18 10.94 6.93
CA THR A 177 4.64 10.55 5.58
C THR A 177 3.66 9.54 4.98
N PHE A 178 3.45 9.62 3.67
CA PHE A 178 2.71 8.62 2.91
C PHE A 178 3.45 8.35 1.61
N THR A 179 3.28 7.14 1.09
CA THR A 179 3.72 6.75 -0.24
C THR A 179 2.51 6.71 -1.16
N TYR A 180 2.59 7.42 -2.27
CA TYR A 180 1.63 7.37 -3.36
C TYR A 180 2.15 6.42 -4.43
N TRP A 181 1.26 5.54 -4.89
CA TRP A 181 1.53 4.59 -5.97
C TRP A 181 0.39 4.61 -6.96
N GLU A 182 0.72 4.72 -8.23
CA GLU A 182 -0.23 4.74 -9.34
C GLU A 182 0.20 3.73 -10.41
N PHE A 183 -0.77 3.00 -10.92
CA PHE A 183 -0.56 2.13 -12.06
C PHE A 183 -1.85 1.96 -12.87
N THR A 184 -1.68 1.68 -14.16
CA THR A 184 -2.79 1.43 -15.08
C THR A 184 -2.65 0.04 -15.68
N ILE A 185 -3.73 -0.73 -15.66
CA ILE A 185 -3.79 -2.07 -16.21
C ILE A 185 -4.69 -2.06 -17.44
N TYR A 186 -4.25 -2.78 -18.44
CA TYR A 186 -5.03 -3.16 -19.61
C TYR A 186 -5.37 -4.64 -19.50
N PRO A 187 -6.60 -5.01 -19.10
CA PRO A 187 -7.07 -6.39 -19.17
C PRO A 187 -7.16 -6.82 -20.64
N ARG A 188 -6.60 -7.97 -20.97
CA ARG A 188 -6.48 -8.38 -22.38
C ARG A 188 -7.77 -8.91 -22.99
N ASN A 189 -8.74 -9.23 -22.16
CA ASN A 189 -9.95 -9.98 -22.56
C ASN A 189 -11.25 -9.17 -22.42
N ILE A 190 -11.16 -7.82 -22.47
CA ILE A 190 -12.31 -6.90 -22.42
C ILE A 190 -12.36 -5.97 -23.61
#